data_52978c294afbfd6ac7c5390cd55239be
#
_entry.id   52978c294afbfd6ac7c5390cd55239be
#
_cell.length_a   1.000
_cell.length_b   1.000
_cell.length_c   1.000
_cell.angle_alpha   90.00
_cell.angle_beta   90.00
_cell.angle_gamma   90.00
#
_symmetry.space_group_name_H-M   'P 1'
#
loop_
_entity.id
_entity.type
_entity.pdbx_description
1 polymer ?
#
loop_
_entity_poly.entity_id
_entity_poly.type
_entity_poly.pdbx_seq_one_letter_code
_entity_poly.pdbx_strand_id
1 'polypeptide(L)'
;MNGTALRKPTARRVVGMVAGIVIIALGIALFKQSHLGNDSISALNMRLAELLGISLGTQNLCTNLLFFLLEFWFGRKYIGLGTFVNGICIGYIVTAFYDPIHAHFGDAPSLAVQLAWVIAAVLVTALGASLYQTADLGIAPYDYLSLGLRDYTPCPYFGCRIFTDALSALLCWLLGGLVGLGTLICAFCLGPFIQFFDRTFSQKVLQYKPNN
;
A
#
# COMPACT_ATOMS: atom_id res chain seq x y z
N MET A 1 9.30 -5.33 12.74
CA MET A 1 10.07 -4.07 12.87
C MET A 1 10.17 -3.78 14.34
N ASN A 2 11.38 -3.83 14.90
CA ASN A 2 11.61 -3.50 16.30
C ASN A 2 11.52 -1.98 16.43
N GLY A 3 10.86 -1.46 17.47
CA GLY A 3 10.57 -0.05 17.73
C GLY A 3 11.78 0.89 17.92
N THR A 4 12.75 0.78 17.03
CA THR A 4 13.93 1.63 16.93
C THR A 4 13.60 2.86 16.07
N ALA A 5 14.10 4.00 16.50
CA ALA A 5 13.99 5.27 15.77
C ALA A 5 14.36 5.10 14.27
N LEU A 6 13.61 5.79 13.40
CA LEU A 6 13.87 5.78 11.95
C LEU A 6 15.35 6.05 11.67
N ARG A 7 15.91 5.37 10.69
CA ARG A 7 17.32 5.54 10.33
C ARG A 7 17.54 6.88 9.60
N LYS A 8 18.75 7.42 9.69
CA LYS A 8 19.11 8.64 8.98
C LYS A 8 18.91 8.49 7.47
N PRO A 9 18.28 9.48 6.82
CA PRO A 9 18.06 9.45 5.37
C PRO A 9 19.41 9.51 4.64
N THR A 10 19.68 8.51 3.80
CA THR A 10 20.76 8.55 2.83
C THR A 10 20.15 8.65 1.43
N ALA A 11 20.89 9.24 0.47
CA ALA A 11 20.39 9.39 -0.90
C ALA A 11 19.86 8.06 -1.47
N ARG A 12 20.58 6.96 -1.23
CA ARG A 12 20.19 5.61 -1.67
C ARG A 12 18.85 5.15 -1.08
N ARG A 13 18.59 5.43 0.20
CA ARG A 13 17.35 5.08 0.87
C ARG A 13 16.19 5.94 0.41
N VAL A 14 16.44 7.24 0.23
CA VAL A 14 15.43 8.17 -0.31
C VAL A 14 15.02 7.74 -1.72
N VAL A 15 15.98 7.43 -2.59
CA VAL A 15 15.69 6.90 -3.94
C VAL A 15 14.94 5.59 -3.87
N GLY A 16 15.34 4.65 -3.02
CA GLY A 16 14.64 3.38 -2.83
C GLY A 16 13.21 3.55 -2.32
N MET A 17 13.00 4.47 -1.38
CA MET A 17 11.67 4.83 -0.86
C MET A 17 10.78 5.41 -1.98
N VAL A 18 11.26 6.40 -2.72
CA VAL A 18 10.50 7.03 -3.81
C VAL A 18 10.20 6.01 -4.92
N ALA A 19 11.20 5.24 -5.36
CA ALA A 19 11.01 4.17 -6.34
C ALA A 19 9.99 3.13 -5.83
N GLY A 20 10.08 2.74 -4.56
CA GLY A 20 9.10 1.84 -3.93
C GLY A 20 7.68 2.37 -3.99
N ILE A 21 7.46 3.64 -3.64
CA ILE A 21 6.13 4.28 -3.69
C ILE A 21 5.60 4.33 -5.13
N VAL A 22 6.44 4.69 -6.11
CA VAL A 22 6.04 4.73 -7.53
C VAL A 22 5.67 3.33 -8.03
N ILE A 23 6.44 2.30 -7.66
CA ILE A 23 6.17 0.91 -8.05
C ILE A 23 4.90 0.39 -7.36
N ILE A 24 4.65 0.72 -6.09
CA ILE A 24 3.38 0.40 -5.40
C ILE A 24 2.20 1.03 -6.16
N ALA A 25 2.31 2.31 -6.50
CA ALA A 25 1.23 3.00 -7.21
C ALA A 25 0.93 2.38 -8.57
N LEU A 26 1.95 1.95 -9.31
CA LEU A 26 1.78 1.16 -10.54
C LEU A 26 1.04 -0.16 -10.25
N GLY A 27 1.43 -0.89 -9.22
CA GLY A 27 0.76 -2.13 -8.82
C GLY A 27 -0.72 -1.92 -8.47
N ILE A 28 -1.05 -0.86 -7.73
CA ILE A 28 -2.45 -0.48 -7.42
C ILE A 28 -3.23 -0.15 -8.71
N ALA A 29 -2.61 0.53 -9.68
CA ALA A 29 -3.23 0.80 -10.98
C ALA A 29 -3.51 -0.49 -11.77
N LEU A 30 -2.60 -1.47 -11.73
CA LEU A 30 -2.80 -2.78 -12.35
C LEU A 30 -3.92 -3.58 -11.65
N PHE A 31 -4.01 -3.54 -10.33
CA PHE A 31 -5.15 -4.11 -9.61
C PHE A 31 -6.47 -3.46 -10.03
N LYS A 32 -6.50 -2.13 -10.13
CA LYS A 32 -7.68 -1.40 -10.60
C LYS A 32 -8.08 -1.83 -12.01
N GLN A 33 -7.11 -2.04 -12.91
CA GLN A 33 -7.32 -2.50 -14.29
C GLN A 33 -7.89 -3.92 -14.36
N SER A 34 -7.64 -4.76 -13.35
CA SER A 34 -8.16 -6.13 -13.33
C SER A 34 -9.68 -6.23 -13.12
N HIS A 35 -10.31 -5.21 -12.52
CA HIS A 35 -11.70 -5.22 -12.08
C HIS A 35 -12.07 -6.38 -11.11
N LEU A 36 -11.07 -7.06 -10.51
CA LEU A 36 -11.26 -8.14 -9.53
C LEU A 36 -11.07 -7.68 -8.07
N GLY A 37 -10.90 -6.39 -7.85
CA GLY A 37 -10.64 -5.80 -6.53
C GLY A 37 -9.19 -5.34 -6.36
N ASN A 38 -8.93 -4.70 -5.25
CA ASN A 38 -7.62 -4.13 -4.90
C ASN A 38 -7.28 -4.48 -3.45
N ASP A 39 -6.14 -3.99 -2.93
CA ASP A 39 -5.92 -4.02 -1.50
C ASP A 39 -7.04 -3.25 -0.77
N SER A 40 -7.34 -3.64 0.45
CA SER A 40 -8.55 -3.26 1.17
C SER A 40 -8.73 -1.74 1.30
N ILE A 41 -7.66 -1.01 1.64
CA ILE A 41 -7.75 0.44 1.80
C ILE A 41 -7.84 1.17 0.46
N SER A 42 -7.12 0.71 -0.56
CA SER A 42 -7.22 1.29 -1.91
C SER A 42 -8.61 1.07 -2.50
N ALA A 43 -9.20 -0.12 -2.31
CA ALA A 43 -10.57 -0.41 -2.73
C ALA A 43 -11.59 0.51 -2.02
N LEU A 44 -11.43 0.71 -0.70
CA LEU A 44 -12.28 1.62 0.06
C LEU A 44 -12.13 3.07 -0.43
N ASN A 45 -10.90 3.55 -0.64
CA ASN A 45 -10.66 4.90 -1.14
C ASN A 45 -11.19 5.11 -2.57
N MET A 46 -11.08 4.12 -3.44
CA MET A 46 -11.69 4.17 -4.78
C MET A 46 -13.20 4.34 -4.68
N ARG A 47 -13.85 3.53 -3.82
CA ARG A 47 -15.30 3.61 -3.63
C ARG A 47 -15.75 4.92 -3.02
N LEU A 48 -15.03 5.43 -2.01
CA LEU A 48 -15.33 6.74 -1.41
C LEU A 48 -15.14 7.87 -2.43
N ALA A 49 -14.10 7.84 -3.26
CA ALA A 49 -13.87 8.81 -4.32
C ALA A 49 -15.03 8.84 -5.33
N GLU A 50 -15.51 7.67 -5.75
CA GLU A 50 -16.69 7.53 -6.62
C GLU A 50 -17.95 8.13 -5.98
N LEU A 51 -18.24 7.78 -4.72
CA LEU A 51 -19.43 8.26 -4.01
C LEU A 51 -19.42 9.78 -3.79
N LEU A 52 -18.25 10.35 -3.53
CA LEU A 52 -18.07 11.77 -3.28
C LEU A 52 -17.85 12.58 -4.56
N GLY A 53 -17.67 11.95 -5.70
CA GLY A 53 -17.41 12.61 -6.99
C GLY A 53 -16.08 13.38 -7.02
N ILE A 54 -15.08 12.91 -6.24
CA ILE A 54 -13.75 13.55 -6.15
C ILE A 54 -12.67 12.63 -6.73
N SER A 55 -11.48 13.21 -7.01
CA SER A 55 -10.37 12.40 -7.52
C SER A 55 -9.87 11.41 -6.46
N LEU A 56 -9.36 10.25 -6.92
CA LEU A 56 -8.73 9.25 -6.04
C LEU A 56 -7.57 9.86 -5.25
N GLY A 57 -6.79 10.76 -5.88
CA GLY A 57 -5.71 11.48 -5.22
C GLY A 57 -6.20 12.30 -4.03
N THR A 58 -7.27 13.07 -4.23
CA THR A 58 -7.89 13.89 -3.16
C THR A 58 -8.45 12.99 -2.05
N GLN A 59 -9.15 11.91 -2.40
CA GLN A 59 -9.69 10.97 -1.41
C GLN A 59 -8.58 10.30 -0.59
N ASN A 60 -7.52 9.82 -1.24
CA ASN A 60 -6.36 9.26 -0.54
C ASN A 60 -5.71 10.29 0.41
N LEU A 61 -5.59 11.55 -0.03
CA LEU A 61 -5.06 12.61 0.81
C LEU A 61 -5.90 12.82 2.06
N CYS A 62 -7.23 12.88 1.93
CA CYS A 62 -8.15 13.03 3.06
C CYS A 62 -8.04 11.84 4.05
N THR A 63 -8.05 10.63 3.53
CA THR A 63 -7.91 9.41 4.35
C THR A 63 -6.56 9.35 5.04
N ASN A 64 -5.48 9.64 4.33
CA ASN A 64 -4.14 9.65 4.91
C ASN A 64 -3.96 10.79 5.93
N LEU A 65 -4.59 11.95 5.74
CA LEU A 65 -4.58 13.03 6.73
C LEU A 65 -5.26 12.60 8.03
N LEU A 66 -6.40 11.90 7.94
CA LEU A 66 -7.10 11.36 9.11
C LEU A 66 -6.21 10.37 9.88
N PHE A 67 -5.60 9.42 9.18
CA PHE A 67 -4.71 8.45 9.81
C PHE A 67 -3.40 9.05 10.30
N PHE A 68 -2.89 10.07 9.60
CA PHE A 68 -1.71 10.82 10.04
C PHE A 68 -1.96 11.56 11.35
N LEU A 69 -3.16 12.09 11.58
CA LEU A 69 -3.51 12.69 12.88
C LEU A 69 -3.42 11.66 14.00
N LEU A 70 -3.91 10.43 13.78
CA LEU A 70 -3.77 9.35 14.75
C LEU A 70 -2.30 8.97 14.96
N GLU A 71 -1.54 8.84 13.88
CA GLU A 71 -0.09 8.54 13.92
C GLU A 71 0.68 9.65 14.65
N PHE A 72 0.32 10.91 14.41
CA PHE A 72 0.95 12.06 15.07
C PHE A 72 0.72 12.07 16.59
N TRP A 73 -0.44 11.65 17.05
CA TRP A 73 -0.76 11.66 18.49
C TRP A 73 -0.20 10.44 19.20
N PHE A 74 -0.24 9.28 18.58
CA PHE A 74 0.07 7.99 19.23
C PHE A 74 1.31 7.29 18.67
N GLY A 75 1.81 7.70 17.50
CA GLY A 75 2.84 6.97 16.76
C GLY A 75 3.98 7.79 16.20
N ARG A 76 4.34 8.92 16.81
CA ARG A 76 5.37 9.86 16.30
C ARG A 76 6.69 9.20 15.87
N LYS A 77 7.05 8.07 16.49
CA LYS A 77 8.27 7.30 16.17
C LYS A 77 8.25 6.69 14.75
N TYR A 78 7.09 6.59 14.12
CA TYR A 78 6.92 6.03 12.79
C TYR A 78 6.86 7.08 11.68
N ILE A 79 6.69 8.37 12.04
CA ILE A 79 6.59 9.48 11.10
C ILE A 79 7.96 9.78 10.50
N GLY A 80 8.04 9.74 9.17
CA GLY A 80 9.26 10.06 8.43
C GLY A 80 8.97 10.59 7.03
N LEU A 81 10.00 10.76 6.22
CA LEU A 81 9.85 11.24 4.84
C LEU A 81 8.88 10.38 4.03
N GLY A 82 8.94 9.04 4.23
CA GLY A 82 8.06 8.09 3.57
C GLY A 82 6.58 8.30 3.90
N THR A 83 6.26 8.68 5.13
CA THR A 83 4.89 8.98 5.56
C THR A 83 4.27 10.11 4.72
N PHE A 84 5.01 11.20 4.56
CA PHE A 84 4.54 12.36 3.80
C PHE A 84 4.47 12.07 2.30
N VAL A 85 5.51 11.50 1.72
CA VAL A 85 5.56 11.22 0.27
C VAL A 85 4.48 10.21 -0.11
N ASN A 86 4.32 9.13 0.65
CA ASN A 86 3.27 8.15 0.41
C ASN A 86 1.88 8.77 0.61
N GLY A 87 1.65 9.39 1.78
CA GLY A 87 0.35 9.93 2.15
C GLY A 87 -0.19 10.99 1.18
N ILE A 88 0.68 11.79 0.57
CA ILE A 88 0.29 12.87 -0.34
C ILE A 88 0.22 12.39 -1.79
N CYS A 89 1.22 11.63 -2.25
CA CYS A 89 1.44 11.44 -3.68
C CYS A 89 0.80 10.15 -4.24
N ILE A 90 0.59 9.11 -3.42
CA ILE A 90 0.27 7.78 -3.94
C ILE A 90 -1.00 7.77 -4.81
N GLY A 91 -2.09 8.41 -4.41
CA GLY A 91 -3.34 8.41 -5.14
C GLY A 91 -3.24 9.12 -6.50
N TYR A 92 -2.47 10.22 -6.58
CA TYR A 92 -2.23 10.93 -7.85
C TYR A 92 -1.37 10.10 -8.79
N ILE A 93 -0.32 9.42 -8.27
CA ILE A 93 0.55 8.55 -9.06
C ILE A 93 -0.25 7.34 -9.58
N VAL A 94 -1.14 6.76 -8.77
CA VAL A 94 -2.05 5.68 -9.21
C VAL A 94 -2.89 6.12 -10.40
N THR A 95 -3.51 7.30 -10.33
CA THR A 95 -4.32 7.83 -11.43
C THR A 95 -3.47 8.07 -12.68
N ALA A 96 -2.27 8.66 -12.53
CA ALA A 96 -1.36 8.91 -13.63
C ALA A 96 -0.90 7.62 -14.36
N PHE A 97 -0.85 6.48 -13.68
CA PHE A 97 -0.59 5.18 -14.31
C PHE A 97 -1.86 4.54 -14.86
N TYR A 98 -2.96 4.62 -14.11
CA TYR A 98 -4.21 3.95 -14.51
C TYR A 98 -4.80 4.52 -15.79
N ASP A 99 -4.87 5.85 -15.92
CA ASP A 99 -5.54 6.48 -17.05
C ASP A 99 -4.93 6.09 -18.41
N PRO A 100 -3.59 6.15 -18.62
CA PRO A 100 -3.00 5.70 -19.89
C PRO A 100 -3.10 4.18 -20.09
N ILE A 101 -3.01 3.36 -19.03
CA ILE A 101 -3.17 1.90 -19.12
C ILE A 101 -4.60 1.58 -19.60
N HIS A 102 -5.58 2.16 -18.94
CA HIS A 102 -6.99 1.95 -19.30
C HIS A 102 -7.34 2.49 -20.69
N ALA A 103 -6.81 3.65 -21.05
CA ALA A 103 -7.00 4.22 -22.39
C ALA A 103 -6.42 3.32 -23.51
N HIS A 104 -5.33 2.61 -23.22
CA HIS A 104 -4.67 1.75 -24.23
C HIS A 104 -5.27 0.34 -24.30
N PHE A 105 -5.57 -0.27 -23.15
CA PHE A 105 -6.03 -1.67 -23.08
C PHE A 105 -7.55 -1.81 -22.97
N GLY A 106 -8.27 -0.77 -22.55
CA GLY A 106 -9.71 -0.84 -22.26
C GLY A 106 -10.01 -1.78 -21.10
N ASP A 107 -11.27 -2.23 -21.01
CA ASP A 107 -11.70 -3.21 -20.00
C ASP A 107 -11.13 -4.60 -20.32
N ALA A 108 -10.77 -5.34 -19.28
CA ALA A 108 -10.25 -6.69 -19.43
C ALA A 108 -11.32 -7.64 -20.00
N PRO A 109 -11.12 -8.23 -21.20
CA PRO A 109 -12.18 -8.91 -21.94
C PRO A 109 -12.56 -10.29 -21.38
N SER A 110 -11.73 -10.87 -20.52
CA SER A 110 -11.97 -12.20 -19.94
C SER A 110 -11.35 -12.35 -18.56
N LEU A 111 -11.88 -13.31 -17.79
CA LEU A 111 -11.34 -13.67 -16.47
C LEU A 111 -9.84 -14.01 -16.52
N ALA A 112 -9.37 -14.67 -17.57
CA ALA A 112 -7.96 -15.01 -17.73
C ALA A 112 -7.07 -13.75 -17.82
N VAL A 113 -7.51 -12.74 -18.58
CA VAL A 113 -6.82 -11.44 -18.67
C VAL A 113 -6.88 -10.69 -17.34
N GLN A 114 -8.03 -10.70 -16.67
CA GLN A 114 -8.19 -10.11 -15.35
C GLN A 114 -7.23 -10.73 -14.32
N LEU A 115 -7.12 -12.07 -14.30
CA LEU A 115 -6.19 -12.77 -13.43
C LEU A 115 -4.73 -12.48 -13.78
N ALA A 116 -4.40 -12.35 -15.06
CA ALA A 116 -3.06 -11.94 -15.49
C ALA A 116 -2.69 -10.53 -14.94
N TRP A 117 -3.62 -9.58 -14.98
CA TRP A 117 -3.45 -8.27 -14.35
C TRP A 117 -3.26 -8.37 -12.85
N VAL A 118 -4.02 -9.21 -12.15
CA VAL A 118 -3.87 -9.43 -10.68
C VAL A 118 -2.49 -10.01 -10.36
N ILE A 119 -2.02 -11.01 -11.10
CA ILE A 119 -0.69 -11.61 -10.89
C ILE A 119 0.41 -10.56 -11.08
N ALA A 120 0.35 -9.79 -12.17
CA ALA A 120 1.28 -8.70 -12.41
C ALA A 120 1.23 -7.65 -11.28
N ALA A 121 0.02 -7.28 -10.85
CA ALA A 121 -0.20 -6.32 -9.77
C ALA A 121 0.42 -6.80 -8.45
N VAL A 122 0.22 -8.06 -8.05
CA VAL A 122 0.81 -8.64 -6.84
C VAL A 122 2.33 -8.55 -6.86
N LEU A 123 2.95 -8.98 -7.96
CA LEU A 123 4.41 -8.97 -8.08
C LEU A 123 4.99 -7.56 -8.05
N VAL A 124 4.38 -6.64 -8.79
CA VAL A 124 4.81 -5.23 -8.85
C VAL A 124 4.61 -4.56 -7.48
N THR A 125 3.45 -4.71 -6.87
CA THR A 125 3.17 -4.14 -5.54
C THR A 125 4.11 -4.70 -4.48
N ALA A 126 4.35 -6.01 -4.49
CA ALA A 126 5.25 -6.66 -3.55
C ALA A 126 6.69 -6.16 -3.66
N LEU A 127 7.19 -5.98 -4.89
CA LEU A 127 8.52 -5.40 -5.13
C LEU A 127 8.61 -3.96 -4.60
N GLY A 128 7.61 -3.13 -4.93
CA GLY A 128 7.54 -1.75 -4.46
C GLY A 128 7.46 -1.64 -2.94
N ALA A 129 6.58 -2.44 -2.32
CA ALA A 129 6.41 -2.48 -0.87
C ALA A 129 7.69 -2.95 -0.16
N SER A 130 8.38 -3.94 -0.71
CA SER A 130 9.67 -4.39 -0.19
C SER A 130 10.71 -3.26 -0.20
N LEU A 131 10.87 -2.53 -1.31
CA LEU A 131 11.80 -1.39 -1.40
C LEU A 131 11.43 -0.27 -0.41
N TYR A 132 10.16 0.08 -0.35
CA TYR A 132 9.65 1.12 0.54
C TYR A 132 9.89 0.78 2.02
N GLN A 133 9.53 -0.44 2.43
CA GLN A 133 9.68 -0.89 3.82
C GLN A 133 11.15 -1.03 4.21
N THR A 134 12.00 -1.55 3.31
CA THR A 134 13.45 -1.69 3.56
C THR A 134 14.15 -0.34 3.64
N ALA A 135 13.63 0.69 2.98
CA ALA A 135 14.17 2.05 3.11
C ALA A 135 14.09 2.58 4.55
N ASP A 136 13.08 2.17 5.35
CA ASP A 136 12.93 2.50 6.77
C ASP A 136 13.01 4.02 7.04
N LEU A 137 12.29 4.81 6.22
CA LEU A 137 12.22 6.27 6.27
C LEU A 137 10.84 6.80 6.66
N GLY A 138 10.04 6.00 7.33
CA GLY A 138 8.67 6.28 7.72
C GLY A 138 7.69 5.29 7.09
N ILE A 139 6.52 5.19 7.65
CA ILE A 139 5.47 4.27 7.20
C ILE A 139 4.29 5.04 6.63
N ALA A 140 3.49 4.39 5.81
CA ALA A 140 2.24 4.98 5.32
C ALA A 140 1.26 5.17 6.49
N PRO A 141 0.50 6.28 6.54
CA PRO A 141 -0.42 6.55 7.65
C PRO A 141 -1.43 5.43 7.90
N TYR A 142 -1.91 4.77 6.85
CA TYR A 142 -2.76 3.59 7.00
C TYR A 142 -2.05 2.40 7.68
N ASP A 143 -0.80 2.15 7.31
CA ASP A 143 -0.03 1.03 7.88
C ASP A 143 0.23 1.23 9.37
N TYR A 144 0.25 2.49 9.84
CA TYR A 144 0.33 2.82 11.25
C TYR A 144 -0.82 2.23 12.06
N LEU A 145 -2.04 2.12 11.51
CA LEU A 145 -3.17 1.52 12.24
C LEU A 145 -2.84 0.13 12.77
N SER A 146 -2.26 -0.72 11.93
CA SER A 146 -1.87 -2.09 12.33
C SER A 146 -0.72 -2.09 13.33
N LEU A 147 0.25 -1.19 13.16
CA LEU A 147 1.40 -1.07 14.07
C LEU A 147 1.00 -0.44 15.40
N GLY A 148 0.15 0.59 15.37
CA GLY A 148 -0.41 1.20 16.56
C GLY A 148 -1.23 0.19 17.35
N LEU A 149 -2.12 -0.54 16.69
CA LEU A 149 -2.92 -1.56 17.36
C LEU A 149 -2.04 -2.64 18.02
N ARG A 150 -0.95 -3.08 17.36
CA ARG A 150 0.05 -3.98 17.96
C ARG A 150 0.73 -3.37 19.17
N ASP A 151 1.06 -2.08 19.14
CA ASP A 151 1.79 -1.44 20.24
C ASP A 151 0.92 -1.26 21.50
N TYR A 152 -0.41 -1.19 21.34
CA TYR A 152 -1.38 -1.01 22.42
C TYR A 152 -2.17 -2.28 22.79
N THR A 153 -1.97 -3.38 22.06
CA THR A 153 -2.67 -4.65 22.33
C THR A 153 -1.68 -5.81 22.38
N PRO A 154 -2.00 -6.92 23.07
CA PRO A 154 -1.14 -8.14 23.07
C PRO A 154 -1.19 -8.89 21.73
N CYS A 155 -1.92 -8.40 20.71
CA CYS A 155 -2.06 -9.08 19.45
C CYS A 155 -0.79 -8.97 18.59
N PRO A 156 -0.38 -10.04 17.90
CA PRO A 156 0.75 -10.00 16.98
C PRO A 156 0.41 -9.08 15.78
N TYR A 157 1.44 -8.45 15.20
CA TYR A 157 1.29 -7.54 14.04
C TYR A 157 0.41 -8.11 12.91
N PHE A 158 0.61 -9.39 12.59
CA PHE A 158 -0.16 -10.06 11.55
C PHE A 158 -1.67 -10.07 11.85
N GLY A 159 -2.06 -10.34 13.09
CA GLY A 159 -3.47 -10.28 13.51
C GLY A 159 -4.04 -8.86 13.43
N CYS A 160 -3.26 -7.86 13.87
CA CYS A 160 -3.66 -6.45 13.76
C CYS A 160 -3.82 -6.03 12.28
N ARG A 161 -2.93 -6.48 11.40
CA ARG A 161 -3.01 -6.21 9.96
C ARG A 161 -4.26 -6.81 9.32
N ILE A 162 -4.52 -8.10 9.59
CA ILE A 162 -5.76 -8.76 9.11
C ILE A 162 -6.99 -8.02 9.60
N PHE A 163 -7.01 -7.59 10.86
CA PHE A 163 -8.16 -6.87 11.41
C PHE A 163 -8.40 -5.53 10.70
N THR A 164 -7.36 -4.71 10.50
CA THR A 164 -7.47 -3.42 9.80
C THR A 164 -7.85 -3.60 8.33
N ASP A 165 -7.29 -4.60 7.66
CA ASP A 165 -7.61 -4.90 6.27
C ASP A 165 -9.04 -5.45 6.13
N ALA A 166 -9.48 -6.34 7.03
CA ALA A 166 -10.85 -6.86 7.05
C ALA A 166 -11.88 -5.75 7.33
N LEU A 167 -11.57 -4.83 8.26
CA LEU A 167 -12.45 -3.69 8.54
C LEU A 167 -12.58 -2.78 7.32
N SER A 168 -11.48 -2.47 6.64
CA SER A 168 -11.48 -1.65 5.42
C SER A 168 -12.25 -2.34 4.28
N ALA A 169 -12.05 -3.65 4.09
CA ALA A 169 -12.78 -4.43 3.10
C ALA A 169 -14.28 -4.49 3.41
N LEU A 170 -14.65 -4.69 4.68
CA LEU A 170 -16.05 -4.68 5.11
C LEU A 170 -16.71 -3.33 4.83
N LEU A 171 -16.05 -2.22 5.19
CA LEU A 171 -16.55 -0.87 4.90
C LEU A 171 -16.70 -0.65 3.40
N CYS A 172 -15.72 -1.07 2.59
CA CYS A 172 -15.79 -1.00 1.15
C CYS A 172 -17.02 -1.77 0.61
N TRP A 173 -17.22 -2.99 1.06
CA TRP A 173 -18.36 -3.83 0.66
C TRP A 173 -19.70 -3.23 1.07
N LEU A 174 -19.83 -2.74 2.31
CA LEU A 174 -21.07 -2.08 2.80
C LEU A 174 -21.42 -0.83 1.98
N LEU A 175 -20.44 -0.12 1.46
CA LEU A 175 -20.62 1.02 0.57
C LEU A 175 -20.88 0.62 -0.89
N GLY A 176 -20.97 -0.68 -1.19
CA GLY A 176 -21.17 -1.19 -2.54
C GLY A 176 -19.91 -1.11 -3.42
N GLY A 177 -18.73 -1.06 -2.82
CA GLY A 177 -17.45 -1.10 -3.52
C GLY A 177 -17.04 -2.53 -3.90
N LEU A 178 -16.04 -2.61 -4.79
CA LEU A 178 -15.56 -3.87 -5.32
C LEU A 178 -14.58 -4.55 -4.34
N VAL A 179 -15.07 -5.57 -3.64
CA VAL A 179 -14.27 -6.50 -2.84
C VAL A 179 -14.35 -7.87 -3.52
N GLY A 180 -13.31 -8.26 -4.24
CA GLY A 180 -13.35 -9.45 -5.09
C GLY A 180 -12.15 -10.36 -4.92
N LEU A 181 -11.95 -11.27 -5.88
CA LEU A 181 -10.83 -12.23 -5.89
C LEU A 181 -9.47 -11.53 -5.79
N GLY A 182 -9.29 -10.37 -6.43
CA GLY A 182 -8.06 -9.59 -6.35
C GLY A 182 -7.75 -9.14 -4.92
N THR A 183 -8.77 -8.74 -4.15
CA THR A 183 -8.61 -8.36 -2.74
C THR A 183 -8.18 -9.55 -1.88
N LEU A 184 -8.77 -10.73 -2.11
CA LEU A 184 -8.37 -11.96 -1.40
C LEU A 184 -6.94 -12.37 -1.76
N ILE A 185 -6.60 -12.37 -3.05
CA ILE A 185 -5.24 -12.69 -3.52
C ILE A 185 -4.23 -11.70 -2.93
N CYS A 186 -4.55 -10.41 -2.91
CA CYS A 186 -3.71 -9.39 -2.28
C CYS A 186 -3.47 -9.70 -0.79
N ALA A 187 -4.52 -9.99 -0.04
CA ALA A 187 -4.43 -10.25 1.40
C ALA A 187 -3.54 -11.47 1.73
N PHE A 188 -3.60 -12.53 0.93
CA PHE A 188 -2.85 -13.78 1.20
C PHE A 188 -1.47 -13.83 0.53
N CYS A 189 -1.34 -13.29 -0.68
CA CYS A 189 -0.13 -13.45 -1.49
C CYS A 189 0.88 -12.31 -1.31
N LEU A 190 0.42 -11.09 -1.02
CA LEU A 190 1.31 -9.92 -0.98
C LEU A 190 2.42 -10.09 0.07
N GLY A 191 2.09 -10.55 1.28
CA GLY A 191 3.05 -10.73 2.37
C GLY A 191 4.22 -11.66 2.03
N PRO A 192 3.98 -12.90 1.57
CA PRO A 192 5.04 -13.82 1.13
C PRO A 192 5.93 -13.25 0.03
N PHE A 193 5.35 -12.58 -0.99
CA PHE A 193 6.14 -11.98 -2.07
C PHE A 193 6.94 -10.76 -1.62
N ILE A 194 6.41 -9.93 -0.73
CA ILE A 194 7.19 -8.83 -0.10
C ILE A 194 8.41 -9.41 0.60
N GLN A 195 8.23 -10.46 1.41
CA GLN A 195 9.34 -11.10 2.13
C GLN A 195 10.37 -11.72 1.20
N PHE A 196 9.94 -12.31 0.08
CA PHE A 196 10.82 -12.83 -0.95
C PHE A 196 11.67 -11.71 -1.58
N PHE A 197 11.06 -10.61 -2.01
CA PHE A 197 11.78 -9.48 -2.59
C PHE A 197 12.65 -8.74 -1.58
N ASP A 198 12.25 -8.68 -0.32
CA ASP A 198 13.05 -8.10 0.74
C ASP A 198 14.40 -8.80 0.87
N ARG A 199 14.39 -10.13 0.97
CA ARG A 199 15.62 -10.94 1.13
C ARG A 199 16.47 -11.01 -0.15
N THR A 200 15.84 -11.09 -1.32
CA THR A 200 16.55 -11.32 -2.59
C THR A 200 17.04 -10.05 -3.23
N PHE A 201 16.32 -8.95 -3.11
CA PHE A 201 16.53 -7.72 -3.86
C PHE A 201 16.73 -6.48 -2.96
N SER A 202 15.73 -6.11 -2.15
CA SER A 202 15.69 -4.80 -1.49
C SER A 202 16.80 -4.61 -0.47
N GLN A 203 17.09 -5.61 0.36
CA GLN A 203 18.19 -5.53 1.34
C GLN A 203 19.55 -5.37 0.66
N LYS A 204 19.76 -6.02 -0.48
CA LYS A 204 21.00 -5.91 -1.25
C LYS A 204 21.13 -4.54 -1.93
N VAL A 205 20.05 -4.09 -2.59
CA VAL A 205 20.01 -2.81 -3.30
C VAL A 205 20.19 -1.65 -2.31
N LEU A 206 19.54 -1.67 -1.16
CA LEU A 206 19.61 -0.60 -0.17
C LEU A 206 20.76 -0.78 0.84
N GLN A 207 21.56 -1.84 0.72
CA GLN A 207 22.62 -2.22 1.68
C GLN A 207 22.09 -2.21 3.12
N TYR A 208 20.89 -2.72 3.28
CA TYR A 208 20.25 -2.83 4.58
C TYR A 208 20.88 -3.97 5.38
N LYS A 209 21.45 -3.64 6.56
CA LYS A 209 21.83 -4.65 7.56
C LYS A 209 20.75 -4.63 8.63
N PRO A 210 19.96 -5.70 8.80
CA PRO A 210 19.06 -5.79 9.95
C PRO A 210 19.90 -5.69 11.22
N ASN A 211 19.45 -4.90 12.19
CA ASN A 211 20.05 -4.93 13.53
C ASN A 211 19.61 -6.26 14.16
N ASN A 212 20.56 -7.13 14.43
CA ASN A 212 20.35 -8.34 15.24
C ASN A 212 19.90 -7.97 16.65
#